data_22b5e70396ec63da041a474d3f8b8a0e
#
_entry.id   22b5e70396ec63da041a474d3f8b8a0e
#
_cell.length_a   1.000
_cell.length_b   1.000
_cell.length_c   1.000
_cell.angle_alpha   90.00
_cell.angle_beta   90.00
_cell.angle_gamma   90.00
#
_symmetry.space_group_name_H-M   'P 1'
#
loop_
_entity.id
_entity.type
_entity.pdbx_description
1 polymer ?
#
loop_
_entity_poly.entity_id
_entity_poly.type
_entity_poly.pdbx_seq_one_letter_code
_entity_poly.pdbx_strand_id
1 'polypeptide(L)'
;FLDFQKYLYALYDRGVILAINSKNNEEEAMEVIQNHPHMILRKKYFSAIRINWDDKVKNIKSLAEEINIGLDSLVFIDDDPMNREMVQKFLPEVAVIDLPKDSSMYVDTLINMSYFDSLRITTEDKLKGKMYQAEKERSNLSKSTLNLNDYLRSLNIIIYIKEANKNTIPRISQLTQKTNQFNLTTKRYTEEDIIKFSKSNDFRVISITLTDKFGDSGLTGVAVIKKENTNKWRIDTFLLSCRILGRKAEEVLLAYIIK
;
A
#
# COMPACT_ATOMS: atom_id res chain seq x y z
N PHE A 1 4.78 22.37 -16.39
CA PHE A 1 5.09 21.90 -15.02
C PHE A 1 3.84 21.77 -14.15
N LEU A 2 2.90 22.72 -14.17
CA LEU A 2 1.64 22.63 -13.44
C LEU A 2 0.81 21.41 -13.85
N ASP A 3 0.67 21.15 -15.14
CA ASP A 3 -0.12 20.04 -15.64
C ASP A 3 0.50 18.67 -15.28
N PHE A 4 1.83 18.59 -15.25
CA PHE A 4 2.53 17.41 -14.74
C PHE A 4 2.19 17.16 -13.26
N GLN A 5 2.23 18.18 -12.41
CA GLN A 5 1.82 18.05 -11.01
C GLN A 5 0.34 17.65 -10.86
N LYS A 6 -0.57 18.24 -11.65
CA LYS A 6 -2.00 17.86 -11.66
C LYS A 6 -2.18 16.39 -12.02
N TYR A 7 -1.44 15.90 -13.02
CA TYR A 7 -1.48 14.50 -13.42
C TYR A 7 -0.99 13.58 -12.30
N LEU A 8 0.15 13.87 -11.69
CA LEU A 8 0.65 13.11 -10.55
C LEU A 8 -0.32 13.15 -9.35
N TYR A 9 -0.97 14.29 -9.11
CA TYR A 9 -2.01 14.40 -8.09
C TYR A 9 -3.22 13.50 -8.40
N ALA A 10 -3.65 13.45 -9.67
CA ALA A 10 -4.71 12.55 -10.11
C ALA A 10 -4.32 11.07 -9.93
N LEU A 11 -3.06 10.70 -10.17
CA LEU A 11 -2.55 9.37 -9.88
C LEU A 11 -2.57 9.07 -8.37
N TYR A 12 -2.16 10.02 -7.54
CA TYR A 12 -2.23 9.90 -6.08
C TYR A 12 -3.67 9.68 -5.61
N ASP A 13 -4.64 10.42 -6.13
CA ASP A 13 -6.07 10.27 -5.80
C ASP A 13 -6.63 8.91 -6.23
N ARG A 14 -6.04 8.29 -7.24
CA ARG A 14 -6.32 6.92 -7.69
C ARG A 14 -5.59 5.85 -6.86
N GLY A 15 -4.75 6.24 -5.90
CA GLY A 15 -4.02 5.35 -4.99
C GLY A 15 -2.62 4.97 -5.45
N VAL A 16 -2.03 5.68 -6.42
CA VAL A 16 -0.61 5.59 -6.73
C VAL A 16 0.19 6.29 -5.63
N ILE A 17 1.20 5.61 -5.11
CA ILE A 17 2.07 6.14 -4.07
C ILE A 17 3.12 7.02 -4.72
N LEU A 18 3.27 8.24 -4.23
CA LEU A 18 4.31 9.16 -4.71
C LEU A 18 5.49 9.19 -3.74
N ALA A 19 6.70 9.21 -4.31
CA ALA A 19 7.95 9.42 -3.58
C ALA A 19 8.85 10.41 -4.33
N ILE A 20 9.74 11.09 -3.62
CA ILE A 20 10.74 11.98 -4.19
C ILE A 20 12.11 11.33 -4.11
N ASN A 21 12.82 11.37 -5.25
CA ASN A 21 14.24 11.05 -5.33
C ASN A 21 14.94 12.17 -6.12
N SER A 22 15.54 13.14 -5.43
CA SER A 22 16.11 14.33 -6.04
C SER A 22 17.55 14.57 -5.58
N LYS A 23 18.43 14.93 -6.51
CA LYS A 23 19.77 15.46 -6.21
C LYS A 23 19.64 16.97 -6.02
N ASN A 24 19.52 17.40 -4.78
CA ASN A 24 19.37 18.82 -4.43
C ASN A 24 19.70 19.04 -2.94
N ASN A 25 19.80 20.31 -2.54
CA ASN A 25 19.82 20.69 -1.13
C ASN A 25 18.44 20.51 -0.51
N GLU A 26 18.35 19.74 0.57
CA GLU A 26 17.06 19.35 1.14
C GLU A 26 16.24 20.55 1.60
N GLU A 27 16.87 21.52 2.29
CA GLU A 27 16.21 22.70 2.81
C GLU A 27 15.56 23.54 1.70
N GLU A 28 16.33 23.83 0.63
CA GLU A 28 15.87 24.63 -0.51
C GLU A 28 14.72 23.95 -1.26
N ALA A 29 14.87 22.65 -1.55
CA ALA A 29 13.84 21.90 -2.24
C ALA A 29 12.57 21.75 -1.40
N MET A 30 12.70 21.55 -0.08
CA MET A 30 11.57 21.47 0.83
C MET A 30 10.86 22.81 1.01
N GLU A 31 11.58 23.93 0.99
CA GLU A 31 10.97 25.25 0.97
C GLU A 31 10.07 25.45 -0.24
N VAL A 32 10.56 25.08 -1.44
CA VAL A 32 9.77 25.14 -2.67
C VAL A 32 8.53 24.24 -2.58
N ILE A 33 8.70 22.99 -2.13
CA ILE A 33 7.58 22.04 -2.00
C ILE A 33 6.51 22.55 -1.01
N GLN A 34 6.91 23.22 0.05
CA GLN A 34 5.99 23.67 1.10
C GLN A 34 5.38 25.05 0.81
N ASN A 35 6.14 25.97 0.27
CA ASN A 35 5.80 27.39 0.28
C ASN A 35 5.55 27.99 -1.11
N HIS A 36 6.10 27.40 -2.19
CA HIS A 36 5.94 28.00 -3.54
C HIS A 36 4.47 28.04 -3.96
N PRO A 37 3.93 29.20 -4.42
CA PRO A 37 2.48 29.39 -4.67
C PRO A 37 1.93 28.45 -5.76
N HIS A 38 2.74 28.07 -6.75
CA HIS A 38 2.33 27.19 -7.84
C HIS A 38 2.63 25.69 -7.58
N MET A 39 3.08 25.31 -6.37
CA MET A 39 3.21 23.90 -6.01
C MET A 39 1.85 23.31 -5.64
N ILE A 40 1.42 22.30 -6.39
CA ILE A 40 0.22 21.49 -6.11
C ILE A 40 0.57 20.35 -5.19
N LEU A 41 1.68 19.65 -5.49
CA LEU A 41 2.15 18.52 -4.72
C LEU A 41 2.93 18.99 -3.48
N ARG A 42 2.27 19.02 -2.35
CA ARG A 42 2.85 19.35 -1.05
C ARG A 42 3.47 18.12 -0.39
N LYS A 43 4.32 18.32 0.62
CA LYS A 43 4.97 17.24 1.39
C LYS A 43 4.03 16.10 1.78
N LYS A 44 2.79 16.42 2.15
CA LYS A 44 1.76 15.46 2.57
C LYS A 44 1.35 14.43 1.50
N TYR A 45 1.67 14.65 0.23
CA TYR A 45 1.34 13.73 -0.87
C TYR A 45 2.45 12.70 -1.13
N PHE A 46 3.63 12.87 -0.52
CA PHE A 46 4.76 11.97 -0.69
C PHE A 46 4.91 11.03 0.50
N SER A 47 4.88 9.74 0.25
CA SER A 47 5.03 8.71 1.29
C SER A 47 6.47 8.59 1.78
N ALA A 48 7.45 8.83 0.91
CA ALA A 48 8.86 8.89 1.25
C ALA A 48 9.59 9.93 0.42
N ILE A 49 10.66 10.50 0.98
CA ILE A 49 11.42 11.59 0.35
C ILE A 49 12.90 11.32 0.54
N ARG A 50 13.65 11.41 -0.58
CA ARG A 50 15.11 11.45 -0.63
C ARG A 50 15.51 12.67 -1.47
N ILE A 51 15.94 13.70 -0.78
CA ILE A 51 16.52 14.91 -1.38
C ILE A 51 17.91 15.01 -0.79
N ASN A 52 18.90 14.58 -1.54
CA ASN A 52 20.31 14.55 -1.15
C ASN A 52 21.19 14.39 -2.40
N TRP A 53 22.49 14.38 -2.21
CA TRP A 53 23.46 14.19 -3.29
C TRP A 53 23.90 12.73 -3.48
N ASP A 54 23.26 11.80 -2.79
CA ASP A 54 23.48 10.36 -2.93
C ASP A 54 23.06 9.85 -4.32
N ASP A 55 23.53 8.65 -4.64
CA ASP A 55 23.19 7.92 -5.85
C ASP A 55 21.69 7.61 -5.93
N LYS A 56 21.09 7.82 -7.11
CA LYS A 56 19.68 7.56 -7.38
C LYS A 56 19.28 6.11 -7.13
N VAL A 57 20.15 5.15 -7.47
CA VAL A 57 19.92 3.71 -7.27
C VAL A 57 19.86 3.37 -5.78
N LYS A 58 20.79 3.90 -4.98
CA LYS A 58 20.80 3.75 -3.52
C LYS A 58 19.53 4.32 -2.91
N ASN A 59 19.14 5.53 -3.34
CA ASN A 59 17.93 6.19 -2.87
C ASN A 59 16.67 5.40 -3.23
N ILE A 60 16.54 4.84 -4.44
CA ILE A 60 15.41 4.01 -4.86
C ILE A 60 15.27 2.78 -3.96
N LYS A 61 16.36 2.07 -3.67
CA LYS A 61 16.36 0.93 -2.75
C LYS A 61 15.86 1.32 -1.37
N SER A 62 16.40 2.42 -0.83
CA SER A 62 15.99 2.94 0.49
C SER A 62 14.53 3.42 0.53
N LEU A 63 14.02 3.99 -0.56
CA LEU A 63 12.60 4.35 -0.70
C LEU A 63 11.71 3.11 -0.73
N ALA A 64 12.10 2.08 -1.50
CA ALA A 64 11.37 0.81 -1.58
C ALA A 64 11.27 0.12 -0.22
N GLU A 65 12.39 0.08 0.52
CA GLU A 65 12.43 -0.45 1.89
C GLU A 65 11.54 0.35 2.86
N GLU A 66 11.63 1.70 2.85
CA GLU A 66 10.83 2.56 3.72
C GLU A 66 9.32 2.41 3.45
N ILE A 67 8.93 2.29 2.17
CA ILE A 67 7.54 2.11 1.75
C ILE A 67 7.11 0.64 1.86
N ASN A 68 8.05 -0.29 2.00
CA ASN A 68 7.82 -1.74 2.02
C ASN A 68 7.12 -2.25 0.74
N ILE A 69 7.71 -1.95 -0.42
CA ILE A 69 7.27 -2.40 -1.74
C ILE A 69 8.42 -3.01 -2.52
N GLY A 70 8.10 -3.92 -3.46
CA GLY A 70 9.10 -4.48 -4.38
C GLY A 70 9.59 -3.45 -5.40
N LEU A 71 10.82 -3.61 -5.88
CA LEU A 71 11.40 -2.77 -6.94
C LEU A 71 10.61 -2.88 -8.24
N ASP A 72 10.03 -4.03 -8.52
CA ASP A 72 9.16 -4.32 -9.67
C ASP A 72 7.82 -3.55 -9.65
N SER A 73 7.48 -2.96 -8.51
CA SER A 73 6.29 -2.11 -8.35
C SER A 73 6.58 -0.62 -8.48
N LEU A 74 7.82 -0.26 -8.83
CA LEU A 74 8.26 1.13 -8.96
C LEU A 74 8.29 1.60 -10.41
N VAL A 75 7.87 2.83 -10.61
CA VAL A 75 8.06 3.59 -11.85
C VAL A 75 8.96 4.78 -11.54
N PHE A 76 10.12 4.85 -12.19
CA PHE A 76 11.07 5.94 -12.04
C PHE A 76 10.92 6.96 -13.17
N ILE A 77 10.81 8.22 -12.79
CA ILE A 77 10.66 9.37 -13.68
C ILE A 77 11.76 10.37 -13.33
N ASP A 78 12.61 10.68 -14.29
CA ASP A 78 13.70 11.64 -14.12
C ASP A 78 13.98 12.33 -15.48
N ASP A 79 14.21 13.63 -15.47
CA ASP A 79 14.50 14.41 -16.68
C ASP A 79 15.92 14.17 -17.20
N ASP A 80 16.86 13.82 -16.33
CA ASP A 80 18.24 13.52 -16.70
C ASP A 80 18.38 12.11 -17.30
N PRO A 81 18.77 11.98 -18.60
CA PRO A 81 18.95 10.69 -19.23
C PRO A 81 20.04 9.83 -18.56
N MET A 82 21.09 10.43 -17.99
CA MET A 82 22.14 9.68 -17.30
C MET A 82 21.58 8.98 -16.04
N ASN A 83 20.71 9.65 -15.28
CA ASN A 83 20.05 9.03 -14.13
C ASN A 83 19.15 7.88 -14.58
N ARG A 84 18.41 8.05 -15.69
CA ARG A 84 17.56 6.99 -16.25
C ARG A 84 18.36 5.76 -16.67
N GLU A 85 19.43 5.94 -17.44
CA GLU A 85 20.33 4.85 -17.86
C GLU A 85 20.94 4.13 -16.66
N MET A 86 21.36 4.86 -15.64
CA MET A 86 21.92 4.29 -14.42
C MET A 86 20.89 3.39 -13.71
N VAL A 87 19.66 3.88 -13.56
CA VAL A 87 18.59 3.10 -12.91
C VAL A 87 18.23 1.86 -13.75
N GLN A 88 18.08 1.98 -15.07
CA GLN A 88 17.83 0.85 -15.97
C GLN A 88 18.91 -0.24 -15.86
N LYS A 89 20.17 0.18 -15.77
CA LYS A 89 21.31 -0.74 -15.71
C LYS A 89 21.43 -1.48 -14.37
N PHE A 90 21.22 -0.78 -13.26
CA PHE A 90 21.46 -1.31 -11.92
C PHE A 90 20.21 -1.79 -11.18
N LEU A 91 19.02 -1.42 -11.66
CA LEU A 91 17.72 -1.84 -11.14
C LEU A 91 16.78 -2.22 -12.29
N PRO A 92 17.06 -3.32 -13.01
CA PRO A 92 16.30 -3.71 -14.19
C PRO A 92 14.83 -4.04 -13.88
N GLU A 93 14.49 -4.27 -12.61
CA GLU A 93 13.11 -4.50 -12.15
C GLU A 93 12.28 -3.21 -12.11
N VAL A 94 12.92 -2.05 -11.99
CA VAL A 94 12.26 -0.74 -11.93
C VAL A 94 11.86 -0.31 -13.34
N ALA A 95 10.59 0.00 -13.54
CA ALA A 95 10.14 0.58 -14.79
C ALA A 95 10.65 2.03 -14.90
N VAL A 96 11.46 2.32 -15.92
CA VAL A 96 11.99 3.67 -16.14
C VAL A 96 11.32 4.31 -17.34
N ILE A 97 10.77 5.50 -17.14
CA ILE A 97 10.09 6.26 -18.19
C ILE A 97 11.11 6.99 -19.04
N ASP A 98 11.07 6.77 -20.33
CA ASP A 98 11.87 7.56 -21.29
C ASP A 98 11.13 8.88 -21.58
N LEU A 99 11.51 9.93 -20.85
CA LEU A 99 10.94 11.26 -21.03
C LEU A 99 11.52 11.94 -22.27
N PRO A 100 10.68 12.62 -23.08
CA PRO A 100 11.15 13.43 -24.19
C PRO A 100 11.94 14.66 -23.68
N LYS A 101 12.74 15.28 -24.57
CA LYS A 101 13.47 16.51 -24.23
C LYS A 101 12.55 17.69 -23.93
N ASP A 102 11.40 17.74 -24.61
CA ASP A 102 10.39 18.78 -24.39
C ASP A 102 9.52 18.42 -23.19
N SER A 103 9.66 19.18 -22.10
CA SER A 103 8.90 18.98 -20.87
C SER A 103 7.39 19.19 -21.03
N SER A 104 6.92 19.88 -22.08
CA SER A 104 5.49 20.01 -22.38
C SER A 104 4.83 18.67 -22.72
N MET A 105 5.60 17.71 -23.22
CA MET A 105 5.15 16.38 -23.62
C MET A 105 5.16 15.34 -22.49
N TYR A 106 5.61 15.71 -21.28
CA TYR A 106 5.72 14.75 -20.16
C TYR A 106 4.38 14.12 -19.79
N VAL A 107 3.31 14.93 -19.75
CA VAL A 107 1.97 14.43 -19.39
C VAL A 107 1.46 13.46 -20.45
N ASP A 108 1.57 13.82 -21.73
CA ASP A 108 1.15 12.94 -22.83
C ASP A 108 1.93 11.63 -22.84
N THR A 109 3.23 11.68 -22.55
CA THR A 109 4.06 10.47 -22.42
C THR A 109 3.54 9.57 -21.32
N LEU A 110 3.21 10.11 -20.15
CA LEU A 110 2.72 9.32 -19.01
C LEU A 110 1.30 8.76 -19.22
N ILE A 111 0.42 9.52 -19.87
CA ILE A 111 -0.96 9.10 -20.17
C ILE A 111 -0.97 7.88 -21.11
N ASN A 112 -0.04 7.86 -22.07
CA ASN A 112 0.04 6.77 -23.06
C ASN A 112 0.70 5.49 -22.53
N MET A 113 1.10 5.46 -21.25
CA MET A 113 1.70 4.27 -20.63
C MET A 113 0.70 3.51 -19.78
N SER A 114 0.72 2.19 -19.89
CA SER A 114 -0.18 1.28 -19.15
C SER A 114 0.23 1.01 -17.70
N TYR A 115 1.36 1.55 -17.21
CA TYR A 115 1.86 1.28 -15.85
C TYR A 115 0.89 1.69 -14.74
N PHE A 116 0.07 2.70 -15.00
CA PHE A 116 -0.89 3.24 -14.04
C PHE A 116 -2.33 2.82 -14.32
N ASP A 117 -2.55 1.92 -15.28
CA ASP A 117 -3.88 1.45 -15.62
C ASP A 117 -4.41 0.52 -14.53
N SER A 118 -5.67 0.71 -14.19
CA SER A 118 -6.39 -0.14 -13.25
C SER A 118 -7.81 -0.34 -13.73
N LEU A 119 -8.23 -1.59 -13.86
CA LEU A 119 -9.60 -1.94 -14.27
C LEU A 119 -10.65 -1.48 -13.26
N ARG A 120 -10.28 -1.35 -11.99
CA ARG A 120 -11.17 -0.92 -10.91
C ARG A 120 -10.38 -0.28 -9.79
N ILE A 121 -10.84 0.88 -9.34
CA ILE A 121 -10.29 1.59 -8.18
C ILE A 121 -11.25 1.36 -7.00
N THR A 122 -10.76 0.79 -5.91
CA THR A 122 -11.52 0.61 -4.67
C THR A 122 -11.37 1.84 -3.76
N THR A 123 -12.23 1.95 -2.76
CA THR A 123 -12.11 3.01 -1.73
C THR A 123 -10.77 2.90 -0.98
N GLU A 124 -10.31 1.68 -0.73
CA GLU A 124 -9.03 1.41 -0.10
C GLU A 124 -7.84 1.84 -0.98
N ASP A 125 -7.95 1.70 -2.29
CA ASP A 125 -6.91 2.18 -3.20
C ASP A 125 -6.73 3.68 -3.09
N LYS A 126 -7.82 4.45 -3.03
CA LYS A 126 -7.79 5.91 -2.81
C LYS A 126 -7.16 6.33 -1.48
N LEU A 127 -7.22 5.48 -0.47
CA LEU A 127 -6.67 5.76 0.85
C LEU A 127 -5.20 5.32 1.00
N LYS A 128 -4.61 4.65 0.01
CA LYS A 128 -3.23 4.11 0.10
C LYS A 128 -2.21 5.15 0.54
N GLY A 129 -2.17 6.32 -0.06
CA GLY A 129 -1.22 7.37 0.31
C GLY A 129 -1.28 7.73 1.80
N LYS A 130 -2.50 7.89 2.35
CA LYS A 130 -2.72 8.17 3.79
C LYS A 130 -2.29 6.98 4.66
N MET A 131 -2.55 5.76 4.22
CA MET A 131 -2.16 4.56 4.95
C MET A 131 -0.64 4.42 5.06
N TYR A 132 0.12 4.77 4.01
CA TYR A 132 1.57 4.75 4.04
C TYR A 132 2.16 5.84 4.94
N GLN A 133 1.56 7.03 4.97
CA GLN A 133 1.95 8.08 5.93
C GLN A 133 1.73 7.62 7.37
N ALA A 134 0.57 7.05 7.66
CA ALA A 134 0.28 6.48 8.97
C ALA A 134 1.27 5.37 9.35
N GLU A 135 1.72 4.55 8.39
CA GLU A 135 2.72 3.50 8.63
C GLU A 135 4.09 4.08 8.97
N LYS A 136 4.49 5.17 8.34
CA LYS A 136 5.72 5.88 8.67
C LYS A 136 5.69 6.42 10.11
N GLU A 137 4.57 7.00 10.54
CA GLU A 137 4.40 7.47 11.92
C GLU A 137 4.44 6.31 12.92
N ARG A 138 3.85 5.16 12.60
CA ARG A 138 3.94 3.94 13.41
C ARG A 138 5.37 3.43 13.52
N SER A 139 6.11 3.41 12.40
CA SER A 139 7.52 3.00 12.39
C SER A 139 8.37 3.91 13.28
N ASN A 140 8.16 5.22 13.23
CA ASN A 140 8.87 6.17 14.07
C ASN A 140 8.55 5.94 15.56
N LEU A 141 7.27 5.71 15.90
CA LEU A 141 6.85 5.42 17.26
C LEU A 141 7.45 4.07 17.75
N SER A 142 7.46 3.05 16.91
CA SER A 142 8.07 1.76 17.24
C SER A 142 9.55 1.89 17.57
N LYS A 143 10.30 2.68 16.80
CA LYS A 143 11.74 2.94 17.04
C LYS A 143 12.01 3.73 18.33
N SER A 144 11.05 4.55 18.77
CA SER A 144 11.16 5.34 20.00
C SER A 144 10.66 4.61 21.25
N THR A 145 10.07 3.43 21.10
CA THR A 145 9.48 2.67 22.21
C THR A 145 10.39 1.50 22.60
N LEU A 146 10.60 1.30 23.90
CA LEU A 146 11.58 0.36 24.44
C LEU A 146 11.17 -1.11 24.26
N ASN A 147 9.87 -1.42 24.23
CA ASN A 147 9.38 -2.79 24.07
C ASN A 147 8.08 -2.87 23.26
N LEU A 148 7.81 -4.06 22.70
CA LEU A 148 6.65 -4.30 21.85
C LEU A 148 5.31 -4.07 22.55
N ASN A 149 5.18 -4.44 23.81
CA ASN A 149 3.90 -4.32 24.53
C ASN A 149 3.52 -2.86 24.75
N ASP A 150 4.48 -2.01 25.11
CA ASP A 150 4.24 -0.58 25.28
C ASP A 150 3.92 0.09 23.94
N TYR A 151 4.61 -0.31 22.88
CA TYR A 151 4.28 0.11 21.51
C TYR A 151 2.84 -0.25 21.15
N LEU A 152 2.42 -1.51 21.30
CA LEU A 152 1.07 -1.96 20.97
C LEU A 152 0.00 -1.23 21.80
N ARG A 153 0.24 -1.04 23.10
CA ARG A 153 -0.66 -0.26 23.96
C ARG A 153 -0.79 1.18 23.50
N SER A 154 0.32 1.80 23.11
CA SER A 154 0.34 3.19 22.65
C SER A 154 -0.38 3.43 21.33
N LEU A 155 -0.60 2.39 20.54
CA LEU A 155 -1.34 2.47 19.28
C LEU A 155 -2.86 2.60 19.47
N ASN A 156 -3.43 2.20 20.62
CA ASN A 156 -4.87 2.16 20.86
C ASN A 156 -5.62 1.38 19.77
N ILE A 157 -5.18 0.16 19.50
CA ILE A 157 -5.71 -0.67 18.40
C ILE A 157 -7.14 -1.10 18.71
N ILE A 158 -8.03 -0.92 17.72
CA ILE A 158 -9.41 -1.44 17.72
C ILE A 158 -9.56 -2.36 16.51
N ILE A 159 -10.03 -3.58 16.74
CA ILE A 159 -10.29 -4.57 15.70
C ILE A 159 -11.79 -4.85 15.63
N TYR A 160 -12.36 -4.61 14.46
CA TYR A 160 -13.75 -4.96 14.15
C TYR A 160 -13.76 -6.27 13.36
N ILE A 161 -14.49 -7.25 13.87
CA ILE A 161 -14.67 -8.56 13.23
C ILE A 161 -16.10 -8.65 12.73
N LYS A 162 -16.28 -8.92 11.44
CA LYS A 162 -17.61 -9.01 10.79
C LYS A 162 -17.65 -10.14 9.78
N GLU A 163 -18.82 -10.72 9.61
CA GLU A 163 -19.06 -11.62 8.47
C GLU A 163 -19.09 -10.83 7.16
N ALA A 164 -18.75 -11.54 6.08
CA ALA A 164 -18.76 -10.96 4.73
C ALA A 164 -20.18 -10.47 4.36
N ASN A 165 -20.22 -9.33 3.71
CA ASN A 165 -21.46 -8.76 3.16
C ASN A 165 -21.19 -8.17 1.76
N LYS A 166 -22.25 -7.73 1.08
CA LYS A 166 -22.14 -7.22 -0.30
C LYS A 166 -21.07 -6.15 -0.50
N ASN A 167 -20.83 -5.29 0.51
CA ASN A 167 -19.86 -4.20 0.42
C ASN A 167 -18.43 -4.69 0.66
N THR A 168 -18.23 -5.78 1.41
CA THR A 168 -16.90 -6.31 1.76
C THR A 168 -16.40 -7.38 0.79
N ILE A 169 -17.28 -8.06 0.05
CA ILE A 169 -16.95 -9.15 -0.88
C ILE A 169 -15.88 -8.76 -1.90
N PRO A 170 -15.96 -7.62 -2.60
CA PRO A 170 -14.93 -7.26 -3.57
C PRO A 170 -13.54 -7.13 -2.94
N ARG A 171 -13.48 -6.56 -1.74
CA ARG A 171 -12.23 -6.40 -1.02
C ARG A 171 -11.70 -7.72 -0.46
N ILE A 172 -12.57 -8.60 0.02
CA ILE A 172 -12.20 -9.96 0.48
C ILE A 172 -11.57 -10.73 -0.68
N SER A 173 -12.22 -10.77 -1.85
CA SER A 173 -11.69 -11.40 -3.07
C SER A 173 -10.32 -10.80 -3.43
N GLN A 174 -10.20 -9.48 -3.49
CA GLN A 174 -8.94 -8.82 -3.81
C GLN A 174 -7.81 -9.20 -2.83
N LEU A 175 -8.08 -9.32 -1.54
CA LEU A 175 -7.08 -9.76 -0.56
C LEU A 175 -6.64 -11.20 -0.79
N THR A 176 -7.55 -12.12 -1.13
CA THR A 176 -7.15 -13.50 -1.47
C THR A 176 -6.27 -13.55 -2.72
N GLN A 177 -6.48 -12.64 -3.67
CA GLN A 177 -5.72 -12.56 -4.92
C GLN A 177 -4.31 -11.98 -4.71
N LYS A 178 -4.17 -10.94 -3.85
CA LYS A 178 -2.95 -10.12 -3.75
C LYS A 178 -2.09 -10.42 -2.52
N THR A 179 -2.59 -11.15 -1.51
CA THR A 179 -1.83 -11.40 -0.28
C THR A 179 -1.01 -12.66 -0.38
N ASN A 180 0.32 -12.53 -0.26
CA ASN A 180 1.27 -13.63 -0.29
C ASN A 180 2.00 -13.82 1.04
N GLN A 181 2.37 -12.73 1.71
CA GLN A 181 3.28 -12.74 2.86
C GLN A 181 2.69 -13.46 4.09
N PHE A 182 1.41 -13.26 4.37
CA PHE A 182 0.69 -13.95 5.43
C PHE A 182 -0.61 -14.53 4.88
N ASN A 183 -0.50 -15.67 4.22
CA ASN A 183 -1.62 -16.44 3.67
C ASN A 183 -1.33 -17.93 3.82
N LEU A 184 -1.96 -18.57 4.80
CA LEU A 184 -1.60 -19.93 5.21
C LEU A 184 -1.89 -21.00 4.16
N THR A 185 -2.79 -20.75 3.23
CA THR A 185 -3.19 -21.75 2.22
C THR A 185 -2.98 -21.29 0.78
N THR A 186 -2.68 -20.03 0.58
CA THR A 186 -2.49 -19.39 -0.74
C THR A 186 -3.64 -19.57 -1.73
N LYS A 187 -4.82 -19.94 -1.25
CA LYS A 187 -6.02 -20.09 -2.08
C LYS A 187 -6.49 -18.74 -2.58
N ARG A 188 -6.92 -18.69 -3.83
CA ARG A 188 -7.41 -17.50 -4.53
C ARG A 188 -8.89 -17.67 -4.81
N TYR A 189 -9.70 -16.69 -4.42
CA TYR A 189 -11.15 -16.73 -4.61
C TYR A 189 -11.64 -15.54 -5.39
N THR A 190 -12.53 -15.79 -6.34
CA THR A 190 -13.25 -14.74 -7.06
C THR A 190 -14.34 -14.13 -6.19
N GLU A 191 -14.91 -13.00 -6.61
CA GLU A 191 -16.08 -12.43 -5.93
C GLU A 191 -17.26 -13.42 -5.91
N GLU A 192 -17.44 -14.18 -6.99
CA GLU A 192 -18.49 -15.22 -7.10
C GLU A 192 -18.29 -16.35 -6.08
N ASP A 193 -17.05 -16.78 -5.86
CA ASP A 193 -16.74 -17.80 -4.85
C ASP A 193 -17.09 -17.30 -3.46
N ILE A 194 -16.70 -16.06 -3.12
CA ILE A 194 -17.01 -15.46 -1.82
C ILE A 194 -18.53 -15.29 -1.64
N ILE A 195 -19.26 -14.93 -2.70
CA ILE A 195 -20.73 -14.86 -2.67
C ILE A 195 -21.34 -16.25 -2.39
N LYS A 196 -20.85 -17.31 -3.05
CA LYS A 196 -21.30 -18.68 -2.82
C LYS A 196 -21.05 -19.10 -1.35
N PHE A 197 -19.83 -18.85 -0.85
CA PHE A 197 -19.48 -19.17 0.53
C PHE A 197 -20.35 -18.43 1.55
N SER A 198 -20.59 -17.12 1.35
CA SER A 198 -21.40 -16.31 2.27
C SER A 198 -22.89 -16.68 2.29
N LYS A 199 -23.39 -17.42 1.29
CA LYS A 199 -24.76 -17.91 1.23
C LYS A 199 -24.90 -19.37 1.68
N SER A 200 -23.81 -20.08 1.88
CA SER A 200 -23.79 -21.51 2.23
C SER A 200 -23.73 -21.69 3.75
N ASN A 201 -24.50 -22.62 4.27
CA ASN A 201 -24.43 -23.04 5.68
C ASN A 201 -23.14 -23.83 6.02
N ASP A 202 -22.40 -24.26 4.99
CA ASP A 202 -21.16 -25.02 5.15
C ASP A 202 -19.93 -24.13 5.19
N PHE A 203 -20.10 -22.80 5.07
CA PHE A 203 -19.00 -21.86 5.11
C PHE A 203 -19.31 -20.66 6.00
N ARG A 204 -18.27 -20.12 6.63
CA ARG A 204 -18.30 -18.77 7.23
C ARG A 204 -17.15 -17.97 6.65
N VAL A 205 -17.44 -16.78 6.17
CA VAL A 205 -16.44 -15.83 5.65
C VAL A 205 -16.37 -14.65 6.60
N ILE A 206 -15.26 -14.53 7.29
CA ILE A 206 -15.02 -13.52 8.34
C ILE A 206 -13.97 -12.55 7.82
N SER A 207 -14.19 -11.27 8.05
CA SER A 207 -13.26 -10.19 7.75
C SER A 207 -12.93 -9.37 8.99
N ILE A 208 -11.71 -8.84 9.05
CA ILE A 208 -11.30 -7.89 10.08
C ILE A 208 -10.91 -6.55 9.47
N THR A 209 -11.31 -5.49 10.16
CA THR A 209 -10.87 -4.12 9.93
C THR A 209 -10.13 -3.66 11.19
N LEU A 210 -8.99 -3.02 11.01
CA LEU A 210 -8.15 -2.53 12.11
C LEU A 210 -8.03 -1.02 12.02
N THR A 211 -8.28 -0.35 13.14
CA THR A 211 -8.03 1.08 13.32
C THR A 211 -7.08 1.31 14.49
N ASP A 212 -6.30 2.37 14.45
CA ASP A 212 -5.47 2.82 15.55
C ASP A 212 -5.39 4.35 15.58
N LYS A 213 -4.62 4.93 16.50
CA LYS A 213 -4.51 6.40 16.65
C LYS A 213 -4.00 7.14 15.41
N PHE A 214 -3.35 6.45 14.46
CA PHE A 214 -2.85 7.03 13.22
C PHE A 214 -3.82 6.90 12.06
N GLY A 215 -4.88 6.09 12.21
CA GLY A 215 -5.94 5.99 11.23
C GLY A 215 -6.49 4.59 11.01
N ASP A 216 -7.36 4.49 10.00
CA ASP A 216 -8.02 3.25 9.59
C ASP A 216 -7.15 2.51 8.56
N SER A 217 -6.80 1.27 8.87
CA SER A 217 -6.09 0.38 7.94
C SER A 217 -7.01 -0.31 6.92
N GLY A 218 -8.32 -0.12 7.06
CA GLY A 218 -9.34 -0.75 6.23
C GLY A 218 -9.52 -2.23 6.52
N LEU A 219 -10.17 -2.93 5.58
CA LEU A 219 -10.31 -4.38 5.64
C LEU A 219 -8.96 -5.03 5.31
N THR A 220 -8.36 -5.66 6.30
CA THR A 220 -6.97 -6.09 6.31
C THR A 220 -6.75 -7.56 6.62
N GLY A 221 -7.78 -8.29 7.03
CA GLY A 221 -7.68 -9.73 7.25
C GLY A 221 -8.94 -10.47 6.86
N VAL A 222 -8.78 -11.73 6.48
CA VAL A 222 -9.87 -12.63 6.06
C VAL A 222 -9.62 -14.02 6.60
N ALA A 223 -10.70 -14.65 7.09
CA ALA A 223 -10.74 -16.08 7.32
C ALA A 223 -11.94 -16.69 6.59
N VAL A 224 -11.72 -17.80 5.91
CA VAL A 224 -12.77 -18.66 5.35
C VAL A 224 -12.75 -19.96 6.13
N ILE A 225 -13.87 -20.30 6.73
CA ILE A 225 -14.01 -21.48 7.57
C ILE A 225 -15.03 -22.41 6.88
N LYS A 226 -14.66 -23.66 6.70
CA LYS A 226 -15.49 -24.69 6.05
C LYS A 226 -15.92 -25.73 7.07
N LYS A 227 -17.22 -26.07 7.07
CA LYS A 227 -17.78 -27.17 7.84
C LYS A 227 -17.37 -28.50 7.23
N GLU A 228 -16.76 -29.38 7.99
CA GLU A 228 -16.43 -30.75 7.55
C GLU A 228 -17.49 -31.78 7.97
N ASN A 229 -18.05 -31.59 9.17
CA ASN A 229 -19.16 -32.37 9.67
C ASN A 229 -19.89 -31.58 10.79
N THR A 230 -20.82 -32.20 11.50
CA THR A 230 -21.66 -31.55 12.52
C THR A 230 -20.85 -30.84 13.61
N ASN A 231 -19.68 -31.39 13.98
CA ASN A 231 -18.88 -30.93 15.12
C ASN A 231 -17.47 -30.45 14.71
N LYS A 232 -17.15 -30.42 13.41
CA LYS A 232 -15.81 -30.08 12.95
C LYS A 232 -15.85 -29.03 11.88
N TRP A 233 -15.11 -27.95 12.11
CA TRP A 233 -14.86 -26.89 11.17
C TRP A 233 -13.36 -26.81 10.88
N ARG A 234 -13.00 -26.48 9.64
CA ARG A 234 -11.64 -26.32 9.19
C ARG A 234 -11.44 -24.88 8.71
N ILE A 235 -10.35 -24.30 9.11
CA ILE A 235 -9.88 -23.03 8.52
C ILE A 235 -9.38 -23.35 7.11
N ASP A 236 -10.13 -22.91 6.13
CA ASP A 236 -9.83 -23.11 4.71
C ASP A 236 -8.87 -22.03 4.20
N THR A 237 -9.03 -20.80 4.67
CA THR A 237 -8.16 -19.67 4.35
C THR A 237 -8.02 -18.79 5.59
N PHE A 238 -6.78 -18.35 5.83
CA PHE A 238 -6.46 -17.40 6.90
C PHE A 238 -5.34 -16.50 6.39
N LEU A 239 -5.67 -15.23 6.19
CA LEU A 239 -4.72 -14.25 5.64
C LEU A 239 -4.84 -12.90 6.30
N LEU A 240 -3.71 -12.19 6.34
CA LEU A 240 -3.60 -10.81 6.80
C LEU A 240 -2.77 -10.00 5.82
N SER A 241 -3.18 -8.78 5.59
CA SER A 241 -2.39 -7.79 4.85
C SER A 241 -1.09 -7.48 5.60
N CYS A 242 0.00 -7.29 4.86
CA CYS A 242 1.30 -6.93 5.43
C CYS A 242 1.24 -5.68 6.33
N ARG A 243 0.29 -4.79 6.07
CA ARG A 243 0.09 -3.53 6.81
C ARG A 243 -0.22 -3.69 8.30
N ILE A 244 -0.73 -4.85 8.71
CA ILE A 244 -1.13 -5.10 10.12
C ILE A 244 -0.31 -6.20 10.80
N LEU A 245 0.68 -6.73 10.13
CA LEU A 245 1.57 -7.74 10.72
C LEU A 245 2.32 -7.15 11.93
N GLY A 246 2.55 -7.99 12.95
CA GLY A 246 3.18 -7.57 14.19
C GLY A 246 2.29 -6.80 15.17
N ARG A 247 0.98 -6.67 14.88
CA ARG A 247 0.01 -6.00 15.77
C ARG A 247 -0.93 -6.98 16.47
N LYS A 248 -0.61 -8.27 16.49
CA LYS A 248 -1.39 -9.35 17.11
C LYS A 248 -2.81 -9.50 16.57
N ALA A 249 -3.07 -9.02 15.37
CA ALA A 249 -4.38 -9.15 14.73
C ALA A 249 -4.71 -10.61 14.39
N GLU A 250 -3.69 -11.42 14.07
CA GLU A 250 -3.77 -12.86 13.87
C GLU A 250 -4.27 -13.59 15.12
N GLU A 251 -3.77 -13.24 16.30
CA GLU A 251 -4.18 -13.85 17.56
C GLU A 251 -5.65 -13.56 17.86
N VAL A 252 -6.08 -12.32 17.62
CA VAL A 252 -7.47 -11.88 17.84
C VAL A 252 -8.43 -12.59 16.89
N LEU A 253 -8.08 -12.68 15.59
CA LEU A 253 -8.91 -13.37 14.59
C LEU A 253 -9.01 -14.86 14.90
N LEU A 254 -7.89 -15.50 15.24
CA LEU A 254 -7.89 -16.92 15.62
C LEU A 254 -8.71 -17.18 16.89
N ALA A 255 -8.56 -16.36 17.93
CA ALA A 255 -9.34 -16.47 19.15
C ALA A 255 -10.85 -16.32 18.90
N TYR A 256 -11.24 -15.46 17.95
CA TYR A 256 -12.64 -15.31 17.55
C TYR A 256 -13.19 -16.56 16.84
N ILE A 257 -12.36 -17.21 16.01
CA ILE A 257 -12.77 -18.41 15.25
C ILE A 257 -12.97 -19.63 16.17
N ILE A 258 -12.15 -19.74 17.24
CA ILE A 258 -12.18 -20.87 18.16
C ILE A 258 -13.36 -20.79 19.16
N LYS A 259 -13.89 -19.60 19.40
CA LYS A 259 -15.10 -19.40 20.24
C LYS A 259 -16.37 -19.81 19.51
#